data_92805bc58d48ce2850701d8c9b712099
#
_entry.id   92805bc58d48ce2850701d8c9b712099
#
_cell.length_a   1.000
_cell.length_b   1.000
_cell.length_c   1.000
_cell.angle_alpha   90.00
_cell.angle_beta   90.00
_cell.angle_gamma   90.00
#
_symmetry.space_group_name_H-M   'P 1'
#
loop_
_entity.id
_entity.type
_entity.pdbx_description
1 polymer ?
#
loop_
_entity_poly.entity_id
_entity_poly.type
_entity_poly.pdbx_seq_one_letter_code
_entity_poly.pdbx_strand_id
1 'polypeptide(L)'
;MIYLAIITAFALISGALLTVMSFKIMQILQLSSYRVKGVAQWFKSTKFDYMVRYFAAAFFATVCMLVYVGCFGKFIYAEWIGMALFFLNMMAFAIIEGKQRKKTPLRFTPRIIRLTALSFVLFSAAAFGLLFAGKYIIVKYSLVGLLPLIVPFIVIAAHFVLLPFETLNNARYVRKAKKKLAAMPMLIKIGITGSFGKTTAKNILAAMLEKKYSVFATPSSYNTPLGIARSVNGGLQSSHGVFIAEMGARHAGDIAEPTRLVAPNIGVLTAVGNQHLATFGSVENVAAAKYELIEELGANGLAAFSCDNEYTLDMYGRTEGKKLLAGSGECDEAQVKYSAVS
;
A
#
# COMPACT_ATOMS: atom_id res chain seq x y z
N MET A 1 -22.47 3.30 39.09
CA MET A 1 -22.89 3.26 37.68
C MET A 1 -22.52 4.54 36.90
N ILE A 2 -22.92 5.72 37.34
CA ILE A 2 -22.67 7.00 36.64
C ILE A 2 -21.17 7.25 36.42
N TYR A 3 -20.31 7.07 37.39
CA TYR A 3 -18.85 7.26 37.28
C TYR A 3 -18.22 6.35 36.23
N LEU A 4 -18.61 5.07 36.15
CA LEU A 4 -18.14 4.12 35.15
C LEU A 4 -18.58 4.54 33.74
N ALA A 5 -19.83 4.98 33.58
CA ALA A 5 -20.34 5.47 32.32
C ALA A 5 -19.53 6.69 31.80
N ILE A 6 -19.19 7.61 32.69
CA ILE A 6 -18.39 8.81 32.37
C ILE A 6 -16.97 8.40 31.91
N ILE A 7 -16.29 7.53 32.66
CA ILE A 7 -14.95 7.05 32.29
C ILE A 7 -15.00 6.35 30.93
N THR A 8 -16.00 5.52 30.71
CA THR A 8 -16.18 4.83 29.43
C THR A 8 -16.39 5.82 28.27
N ALA A 9 -17.28 6.81 28.45
CA ALA A 9 -17.51 7.83 27.46
C ALA A 9 -16.23 8.64 27.16
N PHE A 10 -15.48 9.04 28.18
CA PHE A 10 -14.21 9.74 28.04
C PHE A 10 -13.18 8.90 27.28
N ALA A 11 -13.05 7.62 27.60
CA ALA A 11 -12.13 6.72 26.92
C ALA A 11 -12.49 6.54 25.43
N LEU A 12 -13.78 6.39 25.11
CA LEU A 12 -14.25 6.27 23.74
C LEU A 12 -14.02 7.55 22.91
N ILE A 13 -14.30 8.71 23.48
CA ILE A 13 -14.06 10.00 22.80
C ILE A 13 -12.55 10.20 22.59
N SER A 14 -11.73 9.93 23.62
CA SER A 14 -10.26 9.98 23.49
C SER A 14 -9.76 9.03 22.41
N GLY A 15 -10.27 7.81 22.37
CA GLY A 15 -9.96 6.82 21.35
C GLY A 15 -10.31 7.29 19.93
N ALA A 16 -11.47 7.93 19.75
CA ALA A 16 -11.88 8.51 18.49
C ALA A 16 -10.94 9.62 18.01
N LEU A 17 -10.59 10.56 18.87
CA LEU A 17 -9.68 11.66 18.55
C LEU A 17 -8.27 11.16 18.21
N LEU A 18 -7.71 10.24 19.00
CA LEU A 18 -6.41 9.62 18.76
C LEU A 18 -6.40 8.84 17.42
N THR A 19 -7.53 8.21 17.07
CA THR A 19 -7.69 7.54 15.79
C THR A 19 -7.64 8.53 14.63
N VAL A 20 -8.33 9.67 14.73
CA VAL A 20 -8.24 10.74 13.70
C VAL A 20 -6.82 11.25 13.58
N MET A 21 -6.13 11.49 14.71
CA MET A 21 -4.72 11.89 14.71
C MET A 21 -3.82 10.86 14.02
N SER A 22 -4.15 9.57 14.10
CA SER A 22 -3.36 8.48 13.51
C SER A 22 -3.47 8.37 11.98
N PHE A 23 -4.42 9.05 11.33
CA PHE A 23 -4.64 8.93 9.88
C PHE A 23 -3.42 9.27 9.02
N LYS A 24 -2.54 10.16 9.50
CA LYS A 24 -1.29 10.46 8.81
C LYS A 24 -0.35 9.26 8.77
N ILE A 25 -0.20 8.56 9.88
CA ILE A 25 0.62 7.33 9.96
C ILE A 25 0.02 6.24 9.07
N MET A 26 -1.31 6.07 9.11
CA MET A 26 -2.01 5.11 8.24
C MET A 26 -1.83 5.43 6.76
N GLN A 27 -1.86 6.73 6.39
CA GLN A 27 -1.58 7.19 5.03
C GLN A 27 -0.17 6.78 4.58
N ILE A 28 0.83 6.99 5.43
CA ILE A 28 2.23 6.64 5.12
C ILE A 28 2.40 5.12 5.02
N LEU A 29 1.78 4.35 5.92
CA LEU A 29 1.73 2.89 5.80
C LEU A 29 1.11 2.45 4.46
N GLN A 30 0.01 3.07 4.05
CA GLN A 30 -0.64 2.78 2.77
C GLN A 30 0.29 3.11 1.58
N LEU A 31 0.94 4.28 1.59
CA LEU A 31 1.87 4.71 0.54
C LEU A 31 3.13 3.85 0.46
N SER A 32 3.61 3.32 1.59
CA SER A 32 4.74 2.40 1.67
C SER A 32 4.35 0.93 1.43
N SER A 33 3.17 0.67 0.86
CA SER A 33 2.64 -0.68 0.65
C SER A 33 2.59 -1.51 1.94
N TYR A 34 2.30 -0.84 3.06
CA TYR A 34 2.25 -1.41 4.41
C TYR A 34 3.58 -1.98 4.92
N ARG A 35 4.71 -1.52 4.39
CA ARG A 35 6.05 -1.86 4.89
C ARG A 35 6.46 -0.89 5.99
N VAL A 36 6.68 -1.39 7.21
CA VAL A 36 7.07 -0.56 8.37
C VAL A 36 8.40 0.17 8.13
N LYS A 37 9.33 -0.43 7.37
CA LYS A 37 10.56 0.25 6.93
C LYS A 37 10.29 1.58 6.22
N GLY A 38 9.23 1.68 5.42
CA GLY A 38 8.83 2.92 4.75
C GLY A 38 8.37 4.00 5.75
N VAL A 39 7.69 3.62 6.82
CA VAL A 39 7.31 4.54 7.91
C VAL A 39 8.56 5.03 8.64
N ALA A 40 9.52 4.14 8.94
CA ALA A 40 10.78 4.50 9.59
C ALA A 40 11.62 5.45 8.72
N GLN A 41 11.69 5.22 7.41
CA GLN A 41 12.37 6.11 6.45
C GLN A 41 11.68 7.48 6.39
N TRP A 42 10.34 7.50 6.41
CA TRP A 42 9.61 8.76 6.44
C TRP A 42 9.89 9.56 7.72
N PHE A 43 9.90 8.93 8.90
CA PHE A 43 10.29 9.62 10.14
C PHE A 43 11.70 10.22 10.05
N LYS A 44 12.66 9.47 9.52
CA LYS A 44 14.03 9.98 9.30
C LYS A 44 14.06 11.16 8.32
N SER A 45 13.33 11.09 7.22
CA SER A 45 13.29 12.15 6.19
C SER A 45 12.63 13.44 6.68
N THR A 46 11.69 13.35 7.60
CA THR A 46 11.03 14.50 8.24
C THR A 46 11.77 15.00 9.48
N LYS A 47 12.99 14.48 9.76
CA LYS A 47 13.78 14.82 10.96
C LYS A 47 12.95 14.76 12.25
N PHE A 48 12.04 13.80 12.33
CA PHE A 48 11.11 13.65 13.47
C PHE A 48 10.18 14.86 13.74
N ASP A 49 10.08 15.83 12.83
CA ASP A 49 9.22 17.02 13.00
C ASP A 49 7.77 16.64 13.34
N TYR A 50 7.29 15.54 12.76
CA TYR A 50 5.98 14.99 13.07
C TYR A 50 5.87 14.52 14.54
N MET A 51 6.88 13.91 15.10
CA MET A 51 6.91 13.48 16.50
C MET A 51 6.94 14.69 17.43
N VAL A 52 7.66 15.77 17.07
CA VAL A 52 7.70 17.01 17.84
C VAL A 52 6.30 17.61 17.97
N ARG A 53 5.50 17.57 16.92
CA ARG A 53 4.10 18.05 16.95
C ARG A 53 3.22 17.24 17.90
N TYR A 54 3.36 15.91 17.89
CA TYR A 54 2.65 15.03 18.83
C TYR A 54 3.11 15.26 20.27
N PHE A 55 4.42 15.48 20.44
CA PHE A 55 4.96 15.88 21.75
C PHE A 55 4.36 17.20 22.22
N ALA A 56 4.30 18.21 21.38
CA ALA A 56 3.68 19.48 21.70
C ALA A 56 2.19 19.31 22.08
N ALA A 57 1.43 18.55 21.30
CA ALA A 57 0.02 18.28 21.59
C ALA A 57 -0.15 17.59 22.96
N ALA A 58 0.67 16.57 23.23
CA ALA A 58 0.65 15.85 24.50
C ALA A 58 1.07 16.74 25.67
N PHE A 59 2.12 17.53 25.50
CA PHE A 59 2.61 18.49 26.51
C PHE A 59 1.54 19.51 26.86
N PHE A 60 0.96 20.18 25.86
CA PHE A 60 -0.12 21.15 26.11
C PHE A 60 -1.33 20.52 26.78
N ALA A 61 -1.77 19.34 26.33
CA ALA A 61 -2.88 18.64 26.94
C ALA A 61 -2.61 18.33 28.43
N THR A 62 -1.40 17.83 28.73
CA THR A 62 -0.99 17.48 30.09
C THR A 62 -0.84 18.71 30.94
N VAL A 63 -0.20 19.78 30.48
CA VAL A 63 -0.02 21.04 31.21
C VAL A 63 -1.37 21.68 31.50
N CYS A 64 -2.27 21.79 30.53
CA CYS A 64 -3.62 22.31 30.74
C CYS A 64 -4.36 21.55 31.83
N MET A 65 -4.27 20.22 31.83
CA MET A 65 -4.87 19.37 32.84
C MET A 65 -4.25 19.60 34.25
N LEU A 66 -2.91 19.63 34.34
CA LEU A 66 -2.20 19.82 35.62
C LEU A 66 -2.48 21.18 36.22
N VAL A 67 -2.40 22.26 35.44
CA VAL A 67 -2.66 23.61 35.88
C VAL A 67 -4.11 23.75 36.36
N TYR A 68 -5.04 23.25 35.54
CA TYR A 68 -6.45 23.37 35.88
C TYR A 68 -6.83 22.60 37.14
N VAL A 69 -6.43 21.34 37.27
CA VAL A 69 -6.70 20.51 38.44
C VAL A 69 -5.93 21.01 39.68
N GLY A 70 -4.71 21.53 39.50
CA GLY A 70 -3.92 22.11 40.57
C GLY A 70 -4.53 23.39 41.14
N CYS A 71 -5.02 24.29 40.27
CA CYS A 71 -5.61 25.57 40.70
C CYS A 71 -7.06 25.44 41.18
N PHE A 72 -7.84 24.55 40.56
CA PHE A 72 -9.29 24.50 40.76
C PHE A 72 -9.82 23.13 41.23
N GLY A 73 -8.95 22.18 41.58
CA GLY A 73 -9.31 20.80 41.94
C GLY A 73 -10.23 20.67 43.17
N LYS A 74 -10.39 21.74 43.91
CA LYS A 74 -11.35 21.82 45.07
C LYS A 74 -12.80 22.10 44.58
N PHE A 75 -12.99 22.53 43.36
CA PHE A 75 -14.32 22.82 42.81
C PHE A 75 -14.93 21.56 42.18
N ILE A 76 -16.22 21.33 42.42
CA ILE A 76 -16.96 20.13 42.01
C ILE A 76 -16.98 19.90 40.48
N TYR A 77 -16.77 20.97 39.70
CA TYR A 77 -16.77 20.93 38.25
C TYR A 77 -15.35 20.92 37.60
N ALA A 78 -14.28 20.94 38.40
CA ALA A 78 -12.91 21.04 37.92
C ALA A 78 -12.53 19.91 36.94
N GLU A 79 -12.98 18.68 37.21
CA GLU A 79 -12.73 17.53 36.36
C GLU A 79 -13.37 17.68 34.95
N TRP A 80 -14.59 18.19 34.89
CA TRP A 80 -15.34 18.35 33.65
C TRP A 80 -14.73 19.43 32.76
N ILE A 81 -14.28 20.52 33.33
CA ILE A 81 -13.63 21.58 32.55
C ILE A 81 -12.26 21.14 32.10
N GLY A 82 -11.49 20.41 32.93
CA GLY A 82 -10.24 19.82 32.53
C GLY A 82 -10.40 18.84 31.35
N MET A 83 -11.42 17.98 31.39
CA MET A 83 -11.78 17.09 30.25
C MET A 83 -12.14 17.89 29.01
N ALA A 84 -12.95 18.92 29.11
CA ALA A 84 -13.33 19.78 28.01
C ALA A 84 -12.11 20.44 27.34
N LEU A 85 -11.18 20.97 28.14
CA LEU A 85 -9.93 21.55 27.64
C LEU A 85 -9.02 20.52 26.94
N PHE A 86 -8.95 19.31 27.48
CA PHE A 86 -8.24 18.20 26.84
C PHE A 86 -8.82 17.90 25.45
N PHE A 87 -10.14 17.75 25.36
CA PHE A 87 -10.79 17.47 24.07
C PHE A 87 -10.66 18.61 23.08
N LEU A 88 -10.78 19.86 23.51
CA LEU A 88 -10.57 21.03 22.67
C LEU A 88 -9.15 21.05 22.09
N ASN A 89 -8.13 20.77 22.92
CA ASN A 89 -6.76 20.68 22.46
C ASN A 89 -6.57 19.57 21.43
N MET A 90 -7.06 18.36 21.70
CA MET A 90 -6.98 17.23 20.77
C MET A 90 -7.72 17.51 19.46
N MET A 91 -8.88 18.12 19.53
CA MET A 91 -9.68 18.50 18.35
C MET A 91 -8.95 19.57 17.52
N ALA A 92 -8.38 20.59 18.16
CA ALA A 92 -7.59 21.63 17.49
C ALA A 92 -6.41 21.00 16.73
N PHE A 93 -5.69 20.09 17.39
CA PHE A 93 -4.58 19.37 16.75
C PHE A 93 -5.06 18.54 15.56
N ALA A 94 -6.14 17.78 15.71
CA ALA A 94 -6.70 16.97 14.62
C ALA A 94 -7.13 17.83 13.41
N ILE A 95 -7.67 19.03 13.66
CA ILE A 95 -8.05 19.99 12.61
C ILE A 95 -6.81 20.53 11.90
N ILE A 96 -5.76 20.90 12.65
CA ILE A 96 -4.50 21.42 12.09
C ILE A 96 -3.85 20.37 11.18
N GLU A 97 -3.74 19.12 11.66
CA GLU A 97 -3.21 18.02 10.85
C GLU A 97 -4.08 17.71 9.61
N GLY A 98 -5.41 17.82 9.73
CA GLY A 98 -6.35 17.64 8.64
C GLY A 98 -6.21 18.67 7.52
N LYS A 99 -5.86 19.91 7.85
CA LYS A 99 -5.70 21.02 6.89
C LYS A 99 -4.39 20.97 6.08
N GLN A 100 -3.41 20.15 6.47
CA GLN A 100 -2.16 20.03 5.72
C GLN A 100 -2.44 19.49 4.31
N ARG A 101 -1.95 20.20 3.27
CA ARG A 101 -2.09 19.77 1.86
C ARG A 101 -1.42 18.42 1.66
N LYS A 102 -2.22 17.42 1.29
CA LYS A 102 -1.78 16.05 1.04
C LYS A 102 -1.68 15.85 -0.47
N LYS A 103 -0.49 15.54 -1.00
CA LYS A 103 -0.32 15.18 -2.43
C LYS A 103 -1.18 13.96 -2.79
N THR A 104 -1.32 13.01 -1.89
CA THR A 104 -2.13 11.79 -2.05
C THR A 104 -2.95 11.56 -0.78
N PRO A 105 -4.29 11.66 -0.81
CA PRO A 105 -5.14 11.46 0.37
C PRO A 105 -5.14 9.99 0.83
N LEU A 106 -5.45 9.77 2.11
CA LEU A 106 -5.73 8.44 2.64
C LEU A 106 -6.97 7.85 1.94
N ARG A 107 -6.83 6.66 1.37
CA ARG A 107 -7.95 5.94 0.77
C ARG A 107 -8.48 4.90 1.76
N PHE A 108 -9.75 4.99 2.12
CA PHE A 108 -10.41 4.05 3.03
C PHE A 108 -10.69 2.71 2.33
N THR A 109 -9.62 1.92 2.18
CA THR A 109 -9.73 0.53 1.72
C THR A 109 -10.22 -0.37 2.86
N PRO A 110 -10.77 -1.58 2.59
CA PRO A 110 -11.17 -2.51 3.65
C PRO A 110 -10.06 -2.80 4.67
N ARG A 111 -8.80 -2.79 4.24
CA ARG A 111 -7.64 -2.95 5.13
C ARG A 111 -7.45 -1.74 6.05
N ILE A 112 -7.56 -0.53 5.53
CA ILE A 112 -7.49 0.70 6.35
C ILE A 112 -8.67 0.78 7.32
N ILE A 113 -9.88 0.38 6.90
CA ILE A 113 -11.05 0.35 7.80
C ILE A 113 -10.79 -0.59 8.98
N ARG A 114 -10.28 -1.81 8.75
CA ARG A 114 -9.92 -2.73 9.83
C ARG A 114 -8.83 -2.17 10.74
N LEU A 115 -7.80 -1.56 10.15
CA LEU A 115 -6.71 -0.92 10.91
C LEU A 115 -7.24 0.23 11.77
N THR A 116 -8.13 1.07 11.22
CA THR A 116 -8.79 2.16 11.94
C THR A 116 -9.63 1.63 13.10
N ALA A 117 -10.45 0.61 12.86
CA ALA A 117 -11.29 0.01 13.89
C ALA A 117 -10.45 -0.60 15.04
N LEU A 118 -9.40 -1.36 14.71
CA LEU A 118 -8.53 -1.93 15.73
C LEU A 118 -7.74 -0.84 16.47
N SER A 119 -7.26 0.18 15.79
CA SER A 119 -6.58 1.31 16.43
C SER A 119 -7.51 2.05 17.38
N PHE A 120 -8.77 2.28 17.00
CA PHE A 120 -9.79 2.87 17.88
C PHE A 120 -9.99 2.05 19.15
N VAL A 121 -10.13 0.73 19.02
CA VAL A 121 -10.28 -0.17 20.18
C VAL A 121 -9.05 -0.10 21.09
N LEU A 122 -7.85 -0.15 20.53
CA LEU A 122 -6.60 -0.09 21.31
C LEU A 122 -6.41 1.26 22.01
N PHE A 123 -6.70 2.37 21.35
CA PHE A 123 -6.64 3.70 21.96
C PHE A 123 -7.68 3.85 23.07
N SER A 124 -8.92 3.39 22.84
CA SER A 124 -9.97 3.43 23.84
C SER A 124 -9.63 2.56 25.06
N ALA A 125 -9.09 1.37 24.82
CA ALA A 125 -8.66 0.46 25.89
C ALA A 125 -7.47 1.05 26.67
N ALA A 126 -6.50 1.67 26.00
CA ALA A 126 -5.38 2.34 26.67
C ALA A 126 -5.87 3.51 27.54
N ALA A 127 -6.75 4.37 27.00
CA ALA A 127 -7.33 5.47 27.77
C ALA A 127 -8.12 4.96 28.99
N PHE A 128 -8.95 3.94 28.78
CA PHE A 128 -9.73 3.32 29.83
C PHE A 128 -8.84 2.72 30.93
N GLY A 129 -7.81 1.94 30.54
CA GLY A 129 -6.87 1.33 31.49
C GLY A 129 -6.09 2.38 32.31
N LEU A 130 -5.64 3.46 31.68
CA LEU A 130 -4.93 4.54 32.39
C LEU A 130 -5.83 5.27 33.37
N LEU A 131 -7.12 5.42 33.10
CA LEU A 131 -8.09 6.01 34.02
C LEU A 131 -8.33 5.13 35.26
N PHE A 132 -8.06 3.83 35.19
CA PHE A 132 -8.12 2.90 36.32
C PHE A 132 -6.79 2.75 37.07
N ALA A 133 -5.65 2.90 36.38
CA ALA A 133 -4.33 2.62 36.96
C ALA A 133 -3.86 3.62 37.99
N GLY A 134 -4.35 4.86 37.95
CA GLY A 134 -3.91 5.93 38.90
C GLY A 134 -4.76 5.98 40.15
N LYS A 135 -4.12 6.10 41.33
CA LYS A 135 -4.81 6.36 42.62
C LYS A 135 -5.33 7.80 42.70
N TYR A 136 -4.56 8.74 42.16
CA TYR A 136 -4.88 10.18 42.20
C TYR A 136 -5.43 10.65 40.84
N ILE A 137 -6.43 11.52 40.88
CA ILE A 137 -7.14 12.03 39.71
C ILE A 137 -6.19 12.74 38.73
N ILE A 138 -5.27 13.54 39.25
CA ILE A 138 -4.24 14.25 38.48
C ILE A 138 -3.39 13.28 37.68
N VAL A 139 -2.95 12.17 38.28
CA VAL A 139 -2.10 11.17 37.64
C VAL A 139 -2.86 10.48 36.47
N LYS A 140 -4.14 10.13 36.70
CA LYS A 140 -4.97 9.49 35.66
C LYS A 140 -5.07 10.32 34.39
N TYR A 141 -5.46 11.58 34.52
CA TYR A 141 -5.67 12.47 33.38
C TYR A 141 -4.36 12.90 32.72
N SER A 142 -3.29 13.09 33.50
CA SER A 142 -1.96 13.38 32.95
C SER A 142 -1.43 12.24 32.10
N LEU A 143 -1.62 10.99 32.52
CA LEU A 143 -1.24 9.81 31.75
C LEU A 143 -2.03 9.71 30.43
N VAL A 144 -3.32 10.00 30.45
CA VAL A 144 -4.13 10.06 29.22
C VAL A 144 -3.66 11.18 28.29
N GLY A 145 -3.24 12.33 28.85
CA GLY A 145 -2.64 13.45 28.10
C GLY A 145 -1.36 13.07 27.34
N LEU A 146 -0.65 12.02 27.75
CA LEU A 146 0.55 11.53 27.07
C LEU A 146 0.25 10.53 25.93
N LEU A 147 -0.99 10.04 25.79
CA LEU A 147 -1.36 9.07 24.74
C LEU A 147 -1.01 9.51 23.31
N PRO A 148 -1.08 10.80 22.92
CA PRO A 148 -0.63 11.24 21.60
C PRO A 148 0.79 10.80 21.25
N LEU A 149 1.70 10.70 22.21
CA LEU A 149 3.09 10.27 21.97
C LEU A 149 3.20 8.83 21.47
N ILE A 150 2.28 7.97 21.88
CA ILE A 150 2.32 6.55 21.53
C ILE A 150 1.45 6.21 20.31
N VAL A 151 0.79 7.21 19.70
CA VAL A 151 -0.05 7.01 18.49
C VAL A 151 0.67 6.23 17.39
N PRO A 152 1.90 6.58 16.96
CA PRO A 152 2.57 5.83 15.91
C PRO A 152 2.81 4.37 16.29
N PHE A 153 3.16 4.11 17.53
CA PHE A 153 3.46 2.77 18.04
C PHE A 153 2.21 1.89 18.10
N ILE A 154 1.08 2.44 18.56
CA ILE A 154 -0.20 1.72 18.60
C ILE A 154 -0.68 1.37 17.19
N VAL A 155 -0.55 2.28 16.21
CA VAL A 155 -0.90 1.98 14.81
C VAL A 155 -0.01 0.87 14.24
N ILE A 156 1.29 0.90 14.53
CA ILE A 156 2.22 -0.14 14.10
C ILE A 156 1.89 -1.48 14.78
N ALA A 157 1.59 -1.47 16.08
CA ALA A 157 1.16 -2.66 16.80
C ALA A 157 -0.15 -3.22 16.23
N ALA A 158 -1.15 -2.38 15.98
CA ALA A 158 -2.40 -2.77 15.32
C ALA A 158 -2.15 -3.37 13.92
N HIS A 159 -1.22 -2.80 13.16
CA HIS A 159 -0.80 -3.34 11.88
C HIS A 159 -0.23 -4.75 12.02
N PHE A 160 0.66 -5.01 12.97
CA PHE A 160 1.24 -6.33 13.21
C PHE A 160 0.20 -7.35 13.68
N VAL A 161 -0.76 -6.95 14.52
CA VAL A 161 -1.88 -7.81 14.94
C VAL A 161 -2.74 -8.22 13.74
N LEU A 162 -2.99 -7.32 12.80
CA LEU A 162 -3.77 -7.61 11.61
C LEU A 162 -2.98 -8.33 10.52
N LEU A 163 -1.64 -8.31 10.56
CA LEU A 163 -0.79 -8.84 9.49
C LEU A 163 -1.08 -10.30 9.15
N PRO A 164 -1.18 -11.26 10.10
CA PRO A 164 -1.49 -12.65 9.77
C PRO A 164 -2.87 -12.80 9.11
N PHE A 165 -3.87 -12.05 9.55
CA PHE A 165 -5.19 -12.06 8.90
C PHE A 165 -5.12 -11.53 7.46
N GLU A 166 -4.41 -10.42 7.23
CA GLU A 166 -4.25 -9.83 5.90
C GLU A 166 -3.46 -10.74 4.96
N THR A 167 -2.40 -11.38 5.45
CA THR A 167 -1.61 -12.32 4.65
C THR A 167 -2.42 -13.55 4.26
N LEU A 168 -3.17 -14.13 5.19
CA LEU A 168 -4.06 -15.25 4.92
C LEU A 168 -5.17 -14.89 3.93
N ASN A 169 -5.78 -13.72 4.10
CA ASN A 169 -6.81 -13.23 3.19
C ASN A 169 -6.25 -13.00 1.77
N ASN A 170 -5.10 -12.35 1.67
CA ASN A 170 -4.43 -12.14 0.38
C ASN A 170 -4.04 -13.47 -0.28
N ALA A 171 -3.49 -14.42 0.49
CA ALA A 171 -3.14 -15.75 0.00
C ALA A 171 -4.37 -16.52 -0.51
N ARG A 172 -5.53 -16.38 0.14
CA ARG A 172 -6.80 -16.96 -0.35
C ARG A 172 -7.21 -16.38 -1.71
N TYR A 173 -7.11 -15.05 -1.87
CA TYR A 173 -7.41 -14.39 -3.16
C TYR A 173 -6.48 -14.86 -4.27
N VAL A 174 -5.17 -14.90 -4.00
CA VAL A 174 -4.14 -15.36 -4.96
C VAL A 174 -4.38 -16.83 -5.32
N ARG A 175 -4.63 -17.69 -4.32
CA ARG A 175 -4.92 -19.12 -4.55
C ARG A 175 -6.18 -19.33 -5.39
N LYS A 176 -7.26 -18.56 -5.11
CA LYS A 176 -8.49 -18.61 -5.90
C LYS A 176 -8.23 -18.23 -7.36
N ALA A 177 -7.48 -17.15 -7.61
CA ALA A 177 -7.10 -16.71 -8.95
C ALA A 177 -6.25 -17.77 -9.68
N LYS A 178 -5.25 -18.35 -8.99
CA LYS A 178 -4.40 -19.41 -9.55
C LYS A 178 -5.23 -20.63 -9.96
N LYS A 179 -6.16 -21.06 -9.11
CA LYS A 179 -7.08 -22.17 -9.44
C LYS A 179 -7.95 -21.85 -10.66
N LYS A 180 -8.47 -20.62 -10.75
CA LYS A 180 -9.30 -20.18 -11.87
C LYS A 180 -8.52 -20.18 -13.17
N LEU A 181 -7.29 -19.66 -13.18
CA LEU A 181 -6.40 -19.65 -14.35
C LEU A 181 -6.00 -21.09 -14.78
N ALA A 182 -5.73 -21.96 -13.81
CA ALA A 182 -5.41 -23.37 -14.07
C ALA A 182 -6.60 -24.15 -14.67
N ALA A 183 -7.83 -23.78 -14.35
CA ALA A 183 -9.05 -24.37 -14.91
C ALA A 183 -9.35 -23.91 -16.35
N MET A 184 -8.53 -23.02 -16.92
CA MET A 184 -8.70 -22.47 -18.28
C MET A 184 -7.48 -22.80 -19.16
N PRO A 185 -7.26 -24.07 -19.54
CA PRO A 185 -6.04 -24.51 -20.25
C PRO A 185 -5.91 -23.89 -21.65
N MET A 186 -7.03 -23.56 -22.30
CA MET A 186 -7.05 -22.95 -23.65
C MET A 186 -6.86 -21.42 -23.61
N LEU A 187 -6.84 -20.80 -22.41
CA LEU A 187 -6.64 -19.38 -22.25
C LEU A 187 -5.19 -19.00 -22.58
N ILE A 188 -5.01 -18.16 -23.60
CA ILE A 188 -3.70 -17.57 -23.91
C ILE A 188 -3.41 -16.48 -22.87
N LYS A 189 -2.35 -16.66 -22.12
CA LYS A 189 -1.94 -15.73 -21.03
C LYS A 189 -0.71 -14.95 -21.46
N ILE A 190 -0.80 -13.63 -21.42
CA ILE A 190 0.27 -12.71 -21.82
C ILE A 190 0.68 -11.89 -20.60
N GLY A 191 1.94 -11.95 -20.21
CA GLY A 191 2.54 -11.09 -19.18
C GLY A 191 3.26 -9.93 -19.83
N ILE A 192 3.04 -8.69 -19.34
CA ILE A 192 3.72 -7.51 -19.86
C ILE A 192 4.44 -6.80 -18.72
N THR A 193 5.75 -6.58 -18.87
CA THR A 193 6.56 -5.79 -17.93
C THR A 193 7.46 -4.80 -18.67
N GLY A 194 8.09 -3.91 -17.93
CA GLY A 194 9.03 -2.89 -18.40
C GLY A 194 9.04 -1.68 -17.46
N SER A 195 9.98 -0.77 -17.65
CA SER A 195 9.99 0.51 -16.95
C SER A 195 8.94 1.46 -17.52
N PHE A 196 8.84 1.57 -18.82
CA PHE A 196 7.93 2.46 -19.56
C PHE A 196 7.07 1.65 -20.54
N GLY A 197 5.95 2.20 -20.99
CA GLY A 197 5.13 1.65 -22.06
C GLY A 197 4.24 0.45 -21.72
N LYS A 198 4.30 -0.13 -20.51
CA LYS A 198 3.52 -1.32 -20.11
C LYS A 198 2.00 -1.18 -20.38
N THR A 199 1.41 -0.13 -19.83
CA THR A 199 -0.05 0.11 -19.90
C THR A 199 -0.46 0.44 -21.35
N THR A 200 0.38 1.18 -22.06
CA THR A 200 0.16 1.48 -23.48
C THR A 200 0.21 0.21 -24.33
N ALA A 201 1.27 -0.59 -24.17
CA ALA A 201 1.40 -1.88 -24.87
C ALA A 201 0.24 -2.84 -24.54
N LYS A 202 -0.16 -2.92 -23.26
CA LYS A 202 -1.33 -3.69 -22.83
C LYS A 202 -2.61 -3.28 -23.56
N ASN A 203 -2.88 -1.96 -23.62
CA ASN A 203 -4.11 -1.45 -24.22
C ASN A 203 -4.12 -1.61 -25.74
N ILE A 204 -2.99 -1.35 -26.41
CA ILE A 204 -2.85 -1.54 -27.87
C ILE A 204 -3.02 -3.02 -28.21
N LEU A 205 -2.31 -3.90 -27.49
CA LEU A 205 -2.39 -5.34 -27.71
C LEU A 205 -3.81 -5.87 -27.47
N ALA A 206 -4.50 -5.40 -26.43
CA ALA A 206 -5.89 -5.74 -26.18
C ALA A 206 -6.79 -5.34 -27.36
N ALA A 207 -6.72 -4.07 -27.78
CA ALA A 207 -7.53 -3.55 -28.89
C ALA A 207 -7.28 -4.30 -30.22
N MET A 208 -6.04 -4.68 -30.49
CA MET A 208 -5.68 -5.49 -31.67
C MET A 208 -6.28 -6.91 -31.61
N LEU A 209 -6.12 -7.56 -30.44
CA LEU A 209 -6.58 -8.94 -30.24
C LEU A 209 -8.10 -9.06 -30.14
N GLU A 210 -8.80 -8.03 -29.66
CA GLU A 210 -10.27 -7.96 -29.59
C GLU A 210 -10.96 -8.10 -30.96
N LYS A 211 -10.23 -7.86 -32.09
CA LYS A 211 -10.75 -8.09 -33.41
C LYS A 211 -11.03 -9.56 -33.71
N LYS A 212 -10.38 -10.47 -32.97
CA LYS A 212 -10.48 -11.91 -33.23
C LYS A 212 -10.80 -12.75 -32.00
N TYR A 213 -10.46 -12.27 -30.81
CA TYR A 213 -10.55 -13.01 -29.56
C TYR A 213 -11.39 -12.23 -28.54
N SER A 214 -12.01 -12.96 -27.61
CA SER A 214 -12.54 -12.34 -26.38
C SER A 214 -11.39 -12.09 -25.43
N VAL A 215 -11.03 -10.82 -25.19
CA VAL A 215 -9.84 -10.41 -24.44
C VAL A 215 -10.24 -9.88 -23.06
N PHE A 216 -9.51 -10.28 -22.03
CA PHE A 216 -9.55 -9.67 -20.72
C PHE A 216 -8.16 -9.15 -20.35
N ALA A 217 -8.03 -7.85 -20.11
CA ALA A 217 -6.79 -7.24 -19.66
C ALA A 217 -6.94 -6.73 -18.22
N THR A 218 -5.84 -6.76 -17.44
CA THR A 218 -5.86 -6.18 -16.07
C THR A 218 -6.28 -4.71 -16.13
N PRO A 219 -7.32 -4.30 -15.35
CA PRO A 219 -7.82 -2.93 -15.39
C PRO A 219 -6.79 -1.96 -14.78
N SER A 220 -6.71 -0.74 -15.34
CA SER A 220 -5.84 0.32 -14.84
C SER A 220 -4.41 -0.16 -14.53
N SER A 221 -3.90 0.15 -13.34
CA SER A 221 -2.57 -0.23 -12.86
C SER A 221 -2.61 -1.43 -11.87
N TYR A 222 -3.49 -2.41 -12.08
CA TYR A 222 -3.54 -3.65 -11.29
C TYR A 222 -2.40 -4.58 -11.69
N ASN A 223 -1.16 -4.19 -11.33
CA ASN A 223 0.08 -4.82 -11.75
C ASN A 223 0.86 -5.49 -10.61
N THR A 224 0.22 -5.68 -9.45
CA THR A 224 0.74 -6.44 -8.31
C THR A 224 0.06 -7.81 -8.22
N PRO A 225 0.65 -8.82 -7.54
CA PRO A 225 0.03 -10.16 -7.41
C PRO A 225 -1.41 -10.09 -6.91
N LEU A 226 -1.70 -9.29 -5.89
CA LEU A 226 -3.05 -9.14 -5.36
C LEU A 226 -3.97 -8.36 -6.32
N GLY A 227 -3.45 -7.36 -7.04
CA GLY A 227 -4.18 -6.61 -8.06
C GLY A 227 -4.62 -7.52 -9.19
N ILE A 228 -3.69 -8.30 -9.72
CA ILE A 228 -3.94 -9.30 -10.77
C ILE A 228 -4.93 -10.36 -10.27
N ALA A 229 -4.75 -10.89 -9.05
CA ALA A 229 -5.67 -11.86 -8.48
C ALA A 229 -7.10 -11.31 -8.33
N ARG A 230 -7.25 -10.04 -7.96
CA ARG A 230 -8.56 -9.36 -7.90
C ARG A 230 -9.19 -9.23 -9.27
N SER A 231 -8.41 -8.85 -10.29
CA SER A 231 -8.87 -8.77 -11.68
C SER A 231 -9.38 -10.13 -12.16
N VAL A 232 -8.59 -11.17 -11.97
CA VAL A 232 -8.93 -12.54 -12.37
C VAL A 232 -10.19 -13.02 -11.67
N ASN A 233 -10.28 -12.82 -10.35
CA ASN A 233 -11.43 -13.29 -9.56
C ASN A 233 -12.71 -12.52 -9.87
N GLY A 234 -12.62 -11.22 -10.19
CA GLY A 234 -13.76 -10.35 -10.41
C GLY A 234 -14.21 -10.23 -11.86
N GLY A 235 -13.28 -10.29 -12.83
CA GLY A 235 -13.59 -9.95 -14.22
C GLY A 235 -13.32 -11.06 -15.26
N LEU A 236 -12.34 -11.93 -15.04
CA LEU A 236 -12.06 -12.99 -15.99
C LEU A 236 -13.21 -14.00 -16.05
N GLN A 237 -13.70 -14.32 -17.24
CA GLN A 237 -14.77 -15.29 -17.48
C GLN A 237 -14.27 -16.44 -18.35
N SER A 238 -14.96 -17.59 -18.31
CA SER A 238 -14.62 -18.77 -19.14
C SER A 238 -14.73 -18.52 -20.64
N SER A 239 -15.49 -17.51 -21.04
CA SER A 239 -15.63 -17.08 -22.45
C SER A 239 -14.43 -16.31 -22.99
N HIS A 240 -13.51 -15.83 -22.14
CA HIS A 240 -12.32 -15.13 -22.61
C HIS A 240 -11.31 -16.14 -23.18
N GLY A 241 -10.80 -15.83 -24.36
CA GLY A 241 -9.75 -16.60 -25.04
C GLY A 241 -8.33 -16.08 -24.76
N VAL A 242 -8.21 -14.79 -24.37
CA VAL A 242 -6.91 -14.15 -24.07
C VAL A 242 -6.99 -13.39 -22.74
N PHE A 243 -5.96 -13.54 -21.92
CA PHE A 243 -5.75 -12.75 -20.70
C PHE A 243 -4.43 -11.99 -20.76
N ILE A 244 -4.46 -10.67 -20.61
CA ILE A 244 -3.28 -9.81 -20.60
C ILE A 244 -3.06 -9.25 -19.19
N ALA A 245 -1.94 -9.61 -18.57
CA ALA A 245 -1.55 -9.18 -17.23
C ALA A 245 -0.39 -8.18 -17.29
N GLU A 246 -0.64 -6.94 -16.85
CA GLU A 246 0.43 -5.98 -16.58
C GLU A 246 1.13 -6.33 -15.27
N MET A 247 2.48 -6.36 -15.25
CA MET A 247 3.30 -6.73 -14.12
C MET A 247 4.27 -5.60 -13.77
N GLY A 248 4.21 -5.11 -12.54
CA GLY A 248 5.03 -3.99 -12.06
C GLY A 248 5.96 -4.43 -10.94
N ALA A 249 7.20 -3.89 -10.93
CA ALA A 249 8.17 -4.15 -9.88
C ALA A 249 8.67 -2.86 -9.23
N ARG A 250 8.94 -2.93 -7.94
CA ARG A 250 9.69 -1.94 -7.15
C ARG A 250 10.91 -2.57 -6.47
N HIS A 251 10.97 -3.90 -6.40
CA HIS A 251 12.06 -4.68 -5.81
C HIS A 251 12.28 -5.94 -6.64
N ALA A 252 13.43 -6.57 -6.46
CA ALA A 252 13.68 -7.92 -6.99
C ALA A 252 12.63 -8.90 -6.43
N GLY A 253 12.18 -9.85 -7.25
CA GLY A 253 11.11 -10.82 -6.95
C GLY A 253 9.69 -10.30 -7.19
N ASP A 254 9.50 -8.99 -7.39
CA ASP A 254 8.16 -8.40 -7.59
C ASP A 254 7.52 -8.80 -8.94
N ILE A 255 8.30 -9.28 -9.93
CA ILE A 255 7.80 -9.81 -11.21
C ILE A 255 7.65 -11.33 -11.17
N ALA A 256 8.56 -12.04 -10.52
CA ALA A 256 8.49 -13.49 -10.42
C ALA A 256 7.18 -13.97 -9.74
N GLU A 257 6.74 -13.30 -8.67
CA GLU A 257 5.51 -13.67 -7.96
C GLU A 257 4.25 -13.58 -8.85
N PRO A 258 3.92 -12.47 -9.54
CA PRO A 258 2.78 -12.41 -10.47
C PRO A 258 2.98 -13.31 -11.69
N THR A 259 4.21 -13.55 -12.16
CA THR A 259 4.47 -14.49 -13.25
C THR A 259 4.09 -15.91 -12.86
N ARG A 260 4.48 -16.37 -11.66
CA ARG A 260 4.07 -17.69 -11.12
C ARG A 260 2.56 -17.79 -10.86
N LEU A 261 1.89 -16.68 -10.56
CA LEU A 261 0.43 -16.65 -10.42
C LEU A 261 -0.26 -16.85 -11.79
N VAL A 262 0.17 -16.09 -12.80
CA VAL A 262 -0.45 -16.06 -14.13
C VAL A 262 0.00 -17.27 -14.97
N ALA A 263 1.25 -17.69 -14.84
CA ALA A 263 1.92 -18.67 -15.69
C ALA A 263 1.73 -18.33 -17.19
N PRO A 264 2.29 -17.21 -17.68
CA PRO A 264 2.01 -16.72 -19.02
C PRO A 264 2.61 -17.62 -20.09
N ASN A 265 1.93 -17.68 -21.25
CA ASN A 265 2.43 -18.34 -22.44
C ASN A 265 3.38 -17.40 -23.23
N ILE A 266 3.15 -16.09 -23.09
CA ILE A 266 3.92 -15.04 -23.76
C ILE A 266 4.34 -14.01 -22.74
N GLY A 267 5.64 -13.69 -22.67
CA GLY A 267 6.21 -12.62 -21.88
C GLY A 267 6.64 -11.46 -22.79
N VAL A 268 6.16 -10.26 -22.51
CA VAL A 268 6.50 -9.04 -23.26
C VAL A 268 7.29 -8.10 -22.38
N LEU A 269 8.47 -7.72 -22.82
CA LEU A 269 9.36 -6.78 -22.16
C LEU A 269 9.48 -5.51 -23.01
N THR A 270 8.85 -4.41 -22.55
CA THR A 270 8.73 -3.20 -23.37
C THR A 270 10.00 -2.34 -23.39
N ALA A 271 10.47 -1.92 -22.23
CA ALA A 271 11.70 -1.14 -22.10
C ALA A 271 12.24 -1.19 -20.68
N VAL A 272 13.54 -1.01 -20.51
CA VAL A 272 14.22 -0.82 -19.23
C VAL A 272 14.80 0.59 -19.16
N GLY A 273 14.70 1.23 -18.00
CA GLY A 273 15.25 2.55 -17.76
C GLY A 273 15.22 2.94 -16.29
N ASN A 274 15.58 4.19 -16.02
CA ASN A 274 15.83 4.74 -14.68
C ASN A 274 14.58 4.88 -13.79
N GLN A 275 13.77 3.83 -13.71
CA GLN A 275 12.56 3.82 -12.89
C GLN A 275 12.82 3.16 -11.52
N HIS A 276 12.36 3.80 -10.44
CA HIS A 276 12.50 3.27 -9.08
C HIS A 276 13.96 3.04 -8.60
N LEU A 277 14.94 3.79 -9.10
CA LEU A 277 16.34 3.67 -8.71
C LEU A 277 16.57 3.76 -7.20
N ALA A 278 15.78 4.55 -6.47
CA ALA A 278 15.85 4.64 -5.02
C ALA A 278 15.60 3.30 -4.30
N THR A 279 14.96 2.35 -4.95
CA THR A 279 14.67 1.02 -4.39
C THR A 279 15.52 -0.10 -4.98
N PHE A 280 15.89 0.03 -6.26
CA PHE A 280 16.72 -0.96 -6.97
C PHE A 280 18.23 -0.70 -6.82
N GLY A 281 18.62 0.56 -6.62
CA GLY A 281 20.01 0.97 -6.51
C GLY A 281 20.71 1.23 -7.85
N SER A 282 20.45 0.41 -8.89
CA SER A 282 21.01 0.57 -10.23
C SER A 282 20.02 0.17 -11.32
N VAL A 283 20.32 0.51 -12.58
CA VAL A 283 19.50 0.15 -13.76
C VAL A 283 19.64 -1.33 -14.06
N GLU A 284 20.79 -1.91 -13.83
CA GLU A 284 21.06 -3.34 -13.99
C GLU A 284 20.15 -4.18 -13.07
N ASN A 285 19.93 -3.72 -11.84
CA ASN A 285 18.99 -4.36 -10.91
C ASN A 285 17.53 -4.19 -11.38
N VAL A 286 17.18 -3.05 -11.99
CA VAL A 286 15.88 -2.86 -12.64
C VAL A 286 15.73 -3.84 -13.81
N ALA A 287 16.77 -3.98 -14.63
CA ALA A 287 16.83 -4.90 -15.75
C ALA A 287 16.65 -6.35 -15.28
N ALA A 288 17.43 -6.79 -14.30
CA ALA A 288 17.32 -8.13 -13.73
C ALA A 288 15.92 -8.42 -13.19
N ALA A 289 15.31 -7.49 -12.46
CA ALA A 289 13.96 -7.66 -11.95
C ALA A 289 12.90 -7.76 -13.05
N LYS A 290 13.09 -7.09 -14.22
CA LYS A 290 12.17 -7.21 -15.35
C LYS A 290 12.35 -8.53 -16.08
N TYR A 291 13.59 -9.01 -16.14
CA TYR A 291 13.94 -10.26 -16.79
C TYR A 291 13.33 -11.49 -16.07
N GLU A 292 12.97 -11.37 -14.78
CA GLU A 292 12.23 -12.41 -14.04
C GLU A 292 10.98 -12.92 -14.78
N LEU A 293 10.31 -12.07 -15.60
CA LEU A 293 9.18 -12.51 -16.44
C LEU A 293 9.62 -13.59 -17.42
N ILE A 294 10.78 -13.43 -18.02
CA ILE A 294 11.30 -14.32 -19.05
C ILE A 294 11.84 -15.60 -18.41
N GLU A 295 12.56 -15.49 -17.30
CA GLU A 295 13.09 -16.65 -16.55
C GLU A 295 11.98 -17.58 -16.04
N GLU A 296 10.81 -17.01 -15.71
CA GLU A 296 9.66 -17.79 -15.22
C GLU A 296 8.72 -18.27 -16.35
N LEU A 297 9.06 -18.02 -17.65
CA LEU A 297 8.33 -18.61 -18.76
C LEU A 297 8.60 -20.11 -18.82
N GLY A 298 7.56 -20.90 -19.07
CA GLY A 298 7.71 -22.33 -19.30
C GLY A 298 8.48 -22.62 -20.60
N ALA A 299 8.98 -23.83 -20.74
CA ALA A 299 9.82 -24.27 -21.87
C ALA A 299 9.22 -23.98 -23.29
N ASN A 300 7.91 -23.86 -23.39
CA ASN A 300 7.21 -23.53 -24.65
C ASN A 300 6.81 -22.03 -24.71
N GLY A 301 7.21 -21.22 -23.73
CA GLY A 301 6.90 -19.81 -23.68
C GLY A 301 7.57 -19.01 -24.79
N LEU A 302 6.90 -17.94 -25.23
CA LEU A 302 7.43 -16.98 -26.20
C LEU A 302 7.85 -15.71 -25.47
N ALA A 303 9.11 -15.34 -25.57
CA ALA A 303 9.66 -14.09 -25.04
C ALA A 303 9.68 -13.01 -26.14
N ALA A 304 9.00 -11.88 -25.92
CA ALA A 304 8.99 -10.76 -26.87
C ALA A 304 9.71 -9.55 -26.27
N PHE A 305 10.63 -8.97 -27.02
CA PHE A 305 11.49 -7.86 -26.60
C PHE A 305 11.35 -6.67 -27.55
N SER A 306 11.59 -5.46 -27.06
CA SER A 306 11.78 -4.28 -27.90
C SER A 306 13.25 -4.16 -28.29
N CYS A 307 13.56 -3.89 -29.54
CA CYS A 307 14.93 -3.58 -29.96
C CYS A 307 15.30 -2.08 -29.83
N ASP A 308 14.32 -1.23 -29.54
CA ASP A 308 14.56 0.21 -29.37
C ASP A 308 15.19 0.56 -28.00
N ASN A 309 15.64 -0.44 -27.23
CA ASN A 309 16.25 -0.26 -25.91
C ASN A 309 17.41 -1.25 -25.72
N GLU A 310 18.58 -0.73 -25.40
CA GLU A 310 19.83 -1.49 -25.26
C GLU A 310 19.73 -2.67 -24.28
N TYR A 311 19.09 -2.46 -23.13
CA TYR A 311 18.93 -3.52 -22.13
C TYR A 311 18.02 -4.66 -22.59
N THR A 312 16.95 -4.34 -23.35
CA THR A 312 16.05 -5.37 -23.89
C THR A 312 16.69 -6.11 -25.04
N LEU A 313 17.54 -5.45 -25.83
CA LEU A 313 18.33 -6.06 -26.89
C LEU A 313 19.37 -7.04 -26.32
N ASP A 314 20.11 -6.63 -25.28
CA ASP A 314 21.02 -7.53 -24.53
C ASP A 314 20.30 -8.76 -23.98
N MET A 315 19.12 -8.55 -23.36
CA MET A 315 18.29 -9.64 -22.85
C MET A 315 17.82 -10.58 -23.96
N TYR A 316 17.46 -10.05 -25.12
CA TYR A 316 17.12 -10.87 -26.28
C TYR A 316 18.31 -11.75 -26.69
N GLY A 317 19.54 -11.16 -26.76
CA GLY A 317 20.76 -11.90 -27.09
C GLY A 317 21.00 -13.12 -26.19
N ARG A 318 20.86 -12.95 -24.88
CA ARG A 318 21.11 -14.00 -23.88
C ARG A 318 19.95 -14.95 -23.60
N THR A 319 18.74 -14.64 -24.12
CA THR A 319 17.57 -15.50 -23.93
C THR A 319 17.65 -16.70 -24.86
N GLU A 320 17.46 -17.89 -24.30
CA GLU A 320 17.32 -19.15 -25.05
C GLU A 320 15.83 -19.44 -25.34
N GLY A 321 15.56 -20.29 -26.31
CA GLY A 321 14.21 -20.73 -26.66
C GLY A 321 13.48 -19.83 -27.68
N LYS A 322 12.14 -19.84 -27.62
CA LYS A 322 11.30 -19.06 -28.55
C LYS A 322 11.33 -17.59 -28.17
N LYS A 323 11.86 -16.76 -29.03
CA LYS A 323 11.97 -15.34 -28.84
C LYS A 323 11.61 -14.53 -30.05
N LEU A 324 11.14 -13.30 -29.87
CA LEU A 324 10.73 -12.35 -30.88
C LEU A 324 11.28 -10.98 -30.54
N LEU A 325 11.81 -10.32 -31.55
CA LEU A 325 12.29 -8.94 -31.43
C LEU A 325 11.36 -8.02 -32.25
N ALA A 326 10.86 -6.98 -31.63
CA ALA A 326 9.98 -5.98 -32.24
C ALA A 326 10.55 -4.59 -32.06
N GLY A 327 10.48 -3.75 -33.08
CA GLY A 327 10.98 -2.40 -32.99
C GLY A 327 10.71 -1.52 -34.17
N SER A 328 11.26 -0.30 -34.15
CA SER A 328 11.20 0.64 -35.25
C SER A 328 11.90 0.10 -36.51
N GLY A 329 11.61 0.67 -37.68
CA GLY A 329 12.21 0.27 -38.94
C GLY A 329 13.74 0.38 -38.98
N GLU A 330 14.34 1.07 -38.03
CA GLU A 330 15.81 1.24 -37.89
C GLU A 330 16.49 0.01 -37.27
N CYS A 331 15.75 -0.90 -36.67
CA CYS A 331 16.30 -2.12 -36.08
C CYS A 331 16.29 -3.27 -37.12
N ASP A 332 17.43 -3.57 -37.73
CA ASP A 332 17.55 -4.59 -38.78
C ASP A 332 17.26 -6.01 -38.28
N GLU A 333 17.53 -6.31 -37.01
CA GLU A 333 17.31 -7.61 -36.39
C GLU A 333 15.84 -7.88 -36.02
N ALA A 334 14.96 -6.85 -36.07
CA ALA A 334 13.57 -7.00 -35.69
C ALA A 334 12.77 -7.90 -36.64
N GLN A 335 12.16 -8.96 -36.11
CA GLN A 335 11.21 -9.80 -36.85
C GLN A 335 9.87 -9.12 -37.06
N VAL A 336 9.49 -8.18 -36.17
CA VAL A 336 8.30 -7.35 -36.33
C VAL A 336 8.72 -5.89 -36.36
N LYS A 337 8.55 -5.26 -37.52
CA LYS A 337 8.90 -3.85 -37.70
C LYS A 337 7.64 -2.99 -37.73
N TYR A 338 7.69 -1.82 -37.09
CA TYR A 338 6.67 -0.79 -37.23
C TYR A 338 7.31 0.50 -37.74
N SER A 339 6.56 1.24 -38.54
CA SER A 339 6.92 2.61 -38.94
C SER A 339 6.01 3.62 -38.28
N ALA A 340 6.50 4.82 -38.02
CA ALA A 340 5.64 5.91 -37.61
C ALA A 340 4.62 6.18 -38.73
N VAL A 341 3.34 6.12 -38.40
CA VAL A 341 2.29 6.60 -39.29
C VAL A 341 2.29 8.11 -39.16
N SER A 342 2.69 8.82 -40.22
CA SER A 342 2.64 10.29 -40.34
C SER A 342 1.20 10.80 -40.37
#